data_c0f89a5553bb3c17af5e37099da88a6c
#
_entry.id   c0f89a5553bb3c17af5e37099da88a6c
#
_cell.length_a   1.000
_cell.length_b   1.000
_cell.length_c   1.000
_cell.angle_alpha   90.00
_cell.angle_beta   90.00
_cell.angle_gamma   90.00
#
_symmetry.space_group_name_H-M   'P 1'
#
loop_
_entity.id
_entity.type
_entity.pdbx_description
1 polymer ?
#
loop_
_entity_poly.entity_id
_entity_poly.type
_entity_poly.pdbx_seq_one_letter_code
_entity_poly.pdbx_strand_id
1 'polypeptide(L)'
;MTTDTPVPTWTWPEERLQTIMNRARAGRSFKPSAWENGAKCAVGLSFDSDHDTFELRDGGKSISALSQGQFGPRQGIPRIRELLRNNSIPATFFVPAVSAIHYPDEQRALIDEGHEIALHGWIHERNTLLDGDTERDLQHRSADALETITGIRPVGIRTPSWDFSDNTLQITAEMGLLYDSSLMADVDCYELLLNGEPTGVTELPVEWIRDDAAYLVMDRWGGLRPQIAPHDILQIFIREFDAAYEEGGIFQLTMHPDIIGHRSRIWILKELIGHIRQHKDIWFATHADIARYSKLNG
;
A
#
# COMPACT_ATOMS: atom_id res chain seq x y z
N MET A 1 20.93 -36.35 -12.05
CA MET A 1 20.27 -35.22 -11.40
C MET A 1 20.31 -35.51 -9.91
N THR A 2 21.24 -34.90 -9.21
CA THR A 2 21.35 -34.99 -7.75
C THR A 2 20.22 -34.12 -7.20
N THR A 3 19.18 -34.75 -6.63
CA THR A 3 18.16 -34.05 -5.86
C THR A 3 18.84 -33.59 -4.56
N ASP A 4 19.40 -32.38 -4.57
CA ASP A 4 19.79 -31.73 -3.34
C ASP A 4 18.54 -31.51 -2.50
N THR A 5 18.33 -32.39 -1.53
CA THR A 5 17.27 -32.18 -0.54
C THR A 5 17.61 -30.88 0.22
N PRO A 6 16.73 -29.87 0.22
CA PRO A 6 17.03 -28.61 0.89
C PRO A 6 17.40 -28.89 2.36
N VAL A 7 18.50 -28.31 2.82
CA VAL A 7 18.90 -28.39 4.24
C VAL A 7 17.76 -27.84 5.10
N PRO A 8 17.22 -28.61 6.06
CA PRO A 8 16.12 -28.17 6.90
C PRO A 8 16.43 -26.86 7.63
N THR A 9 15.52 -25.91 7.62
CA THR A 9 15.74 -24.56 8.17
C THR A 9 16.10 -24.56 9.67
N TRP A 10 15.59 -25.52 10.45
CA TRP A 10 15.93 -25.66 11.88
C TRP A 10 17.35 -26.14 12.16
N THR A 11 18.12 -26.50 11.13
CA THR A 11 19.54 -26.86 11.23
C THR A 11 20.47 -25.75 10.76
N TRP A 12 19.93 -24.60 10.36
CA TRP A 12 20.74 -23.49 9.88
C TRP A 12 21.57 -22.89 11.03
N PRO A 13 22.85 -22.54 10.78
CA PRO A 13 23.65 -21.84 11.77
C PRO A 13 23.06 -20.47 12.11
N GLU A 14 23.30 -20.01 13.33
CA GLU A 14 22.78 -18.74 13.85
C GLU A 14 23.17 -17.55 12.97
N GLU A 15 24.40 -17.52 12.48
CA GLU A 15 24.89 -16.47 11.57
C GLU A 15 24.01 -16.34 10.31
N ARG A 16 23.60 -17.48 9.72
CA ARG A 16 22.70 -17.48 8.57
C ARG A 16 21.32 -16.93 8.92
N LEU A 17 20.80 -17.31 10.07
CA LEU A 17 19.50 -16.80 10.55
C LEU A 17 19.57 -15.30 10.78
N GLN A 18 20.62 -14.80 11.44
CA GLN A 18 20.85 -13.38 11.66
C GLN A 18 20.99 -12.60 10.34
N THR A 19 21.74 -13.13 9.38
CA THR A 19 21.88 -12.51 8.05
C THR A 19 20.52 -12.35 7.36
N ILE A 20 19.70 -13.41 7.36
CA ILE A 20 18.36 -13.35 6.75
C ILE A 20 17.47 -12.34 7.49
N MET A 21 17.46 -12.39 8.82
CA MET A 21 16.64 -11.51 9.64
C MET A 21 17.02 -10.04 9.52
N ASN A 22 18.27 -9.72 9.21
CA ASN A 22 18.77 -8.36 9.13
C ASN A 22 18.66 -7.73 7.73
N ARG A 23 18.14 -8.43 6.74
CA ARG A 23 17.93 -7.90 5.38
C ARG A 23 16.98 -6.71 5.34
N ALA A 24 15.94 -6.75 6.17
CA ALA A 24 15.08 -5.61 6.42
C ALA A 24 14.58 -5.67 7.88
N ARG A 25 14.90 -4.65 8.66
CA ARG A 25 14.53 -4.57 10.08
C ARG A 25 13.91 -3.23 10.42
N ALA A 26 12.98 -3.25 11.37
CA ALA A 26 12.50 -2.04 12.00
C ALA A 26 13.62 -1.42 12.85
N GLY A 27 13.88 -0.15 12.63
CA GLY A 27 14.74 0.70 13.44
C GLY A 27 13.94 1.45 14.52
N ARG A 28 14.26 2.73 14.73
CA ARG A 28 13.53 3.57 15.70
C ARG A 28 12.14 3.92 15.18
N SER A 29 11.20 4.10 16.11
CA SER A 29 9.89 4.68 15.79
C SER A 29 10.04 6.14 15.37
N PHE A 30 9.24 6.53 14.37
CA PHE A 30 9.08 7.91 13.92
C PHE A 30 7.73 8.49 14.35
N LYS A 31 7.13 7.96 15.40
CA LYS A 31 5.90 8.52 15.97
C LYS A 31 6.17 9.91 16.56
N PRO A 32 5.58 10.97 16.04
CA PRO A 32 5.74 12.31 16.60
C PRO A 32 4.90 12.46 17.88
N SER A 33 5.23 13.46 18.69
CA SER A 33 4.44 13.80 19.89
C SER A 33 3.09 14.44 19.57
N ALA A 34 2.95 15.02 18.38
CA ALA A 34 1.70 15.50 17.79
C ALA A 34 1.88 15.55 16.28
N TRP A 35 0.81 15.38 15.54
CA TRP A 35 0.78 15.47 14.09
C TRP A 35 0.65 16.91 13.60
N GLU A 36 0.66 17.10 12.29
CA GLU A 36 0.57 18.41 11.62
C GLU A 36 -0.55 19.28 12.22
N ASN A 37 -0.26 20.56 12.47
CA ASN A 37 -1.15 21.54 13.12
C ASN A 37 -1.65 21.13 14.51
N GLY A 38 -0.89 20.27 15.23
CA GLY A 38 -1.26 19.80 16.56
C GLY A 38 -2.32 18.69 16.55
N ALA A 39 -2.56 18.06 15.40
CA ALA A 39 -3.50 16.96 15.31
C ALA A 39 -3.06 15.78 16.19
N LYS A 40 -4.04 15.10 16.75
CA LYS A 40 -3.83 13.93 17.61
C LYS A 40 -3.57 12.66 16.81
N CYS A 41 -4.20 12.52 15.64
CA CYS A 41 -4.08 11.34 14.79
C CYS A 41 -3.93 11.75 13.33
N ALA A 42 -3.01 11.11 12.60
CA ALA A 42 -2.93 11.19 11.16
C ALA A 42 -3.74 10.05 10.51
N VAL A 43 -4.42 10.39 9.42
CA VAL A 43 -5.23 9.42 8.66
C VAL A 43 -4.74 9.37 7.22
N GLY A 44 -4.17 8.23 6.82
CA GLY A 44 -3.74 7.92 5.46
C GLY A 44 -4.69 6.94 4.79
N LEU A 45 -5.56 7.44 3.90
CA LEU A 45 -6.37 6.56 3.06
C LEU A 45 -5.58 6.20 1.80
N SER A 46 -5.50 4.91 1.47
CA SER A 46 -4.80 4.47 0.28
C SER A 46 -5.60 3.48 -0.56
N PHE A 47 -5.29 3.50 -1.86
CA PHE A 47 -5.94 2.67 -2.85
C PHE A 47 -4.90 2.02 -3.75
N ASP A 48 -4.85 0.69 -3.75
CA ASP A 48 -4.02 -0.10 -4.65
C ASP A 48 -4.82 -0.28 -5.94
N SER A 49 -4.43 0.46 -6.99
CA SER A 49 -5.15 0.52 -8.28
C SER A 49 -4.68 -0.58 -9.23
N ASP A 50 -4.82 -1.82 -8.80
CA ASP A 50 -4.36 -3.02 -9.52
C ASP A 50 -5.04 -3.20 -10.86
N HIS A 51 -6.35 -2.98 -10.90
CA HIS A 51 -7.16 -3.11 -12.09
C HIS A 51 -6.92 -4.43 -12.82
N ASP A 52 -6.65 -4.39 -14.14
CA ASP A 52 -6.41 -5.57 -14.95
C ASP A 52 -5.10 -6.30 -14.61
N THR A 53 -4.13 -5.62 -13.96
CA THR A 53 -2.80 -6.20 -13.70
C THR A 53 -2.84 -7.37 -12.73
N PHE A 54 -3.83 -7.44 -11.83
CA PHE A 54 -4.00 -8.58 -10.94
C PHE A 54 -4.14 -9.92 -11.72
N GLU A 55 -4.85 -9.93 -12.85
CA GLU A 55 -4.96 -11.12 -13.71
C GLU A 55 -3.81 -11.17 -14.74
N LEU A 56 -3.34 -10.02 -15.24
CA LEU A 56 -2.28 -9.96 -16.25
C LEU A 56 -0.97 -10.57 -15.76
N ARG A 57 -0.60 -10.37 -14.48
CA ARG A 57 0.61 -10.95 -13.88
C ARG A 57 0.65 -12.47 -13.98
N ASP A 58 -0.51 -13.12 -13.98
CA ASP A 58 -0.66 -14.58 -14.08
C ASP A 58 -0.94 -15.05 -15.51
N GLY A 59 -0.79 -14.15 -16.50
CA GLY A 59 -0.85 -14.44 -17.94
C GLY A 59 -2.17 -14.07 -18.61
N GLY A 60 -3.10 -13.41 -17.94
CA GLY A 60 -4.30 -12.82 -18.54
C GLY A 60 -5.28 -13.83 -19.15
N LYS A 61 -5.32 -15.04 -18.62
CA LYS A 61 -6.11 -16.15 -19.21
C LYS A 61 -7.61 -16.08 -18.89
N SER A 62 -7.97 -15.43 -17.79
CA SER A 62 -9.36 -15.34 -17.35
C SER A 62 -9.99 -14.02 -17.79
N ILE A 63 -10.83 -14.07 -18.83
CA ILE A 63 -11.59 -12.89 -19.26
C ILE A 63 -12.54 -12.39 -18.15
N SER A 64 -13.04 -13.28 -17.31
CA SER A 64 -13.88 -12.91 -16.17
C SER A 64 -13.10 -12.10 -15.13
N ALA A 65 -11.86 -12.51 -14.81
CA ALA A 65 -11.01 -11.78 -13.87
C ALA A 65 -10.56 -10.43 -14.45
N LEU A 66 -10.17 -10.38 -15.74
CA LEU A 66 -9.90 -9.11 -16.43
C LEU A 66 -11.11 -8.16 -16.38
N SER A 67 -12.33 -8.68 -16.56
CA SER A 67 -13.53 -7.84 -16.48
C SER A 67 -13.81 -7.33 -15.06
N GLN A 68 -13.37 -8.05 -14.03
CA GLN A 68 -13.41 -7.59 -12.65
C GLN A 68 -12.43 -6.42 -12.44
N GLY A 69 -11.20 -6.53 -12.95
CA GLY A 69 -10.22 -5.45 -12.91
C GLY A 69 -10.73 -4.16 -13.56
N GLN A 70 -11.44 -4.28 -14.71
CA GLN A 70 -12.07 -3.13 -15.39
C GLN A 70 -13.14 -2.41 -14.55
N PHE A 71 -13.67 -3.02 -13.51
CA PHE A 71 -14.63 -2.37 -12.62
C PHE A 71 -13.98 -1.20 -11.86
N GLY A 72 -12.71 -1.34 -11.47
CA GLY A 72 -11.94 -0.29 -10.79
C GLY A 72 -12.03 1.05 -11.52
N PRO A 73 -11.44 1.20 -12.71
CA PRO A 73 -11.44 2.47 -13.46
C PRO A 73 -12.83 2.90 -13.92
N ARG A 74 -13.74 1.96 -14.20
CA ARG A 74 -15.09 2.29 -14.73
C ARG A 74 -16.09 2.75 -13.67
N GLN A 75 -16.00 2.23 -12.46
CA GLN A 75 -17.00 2.47 -11.41
C GLN A 75 -16.36 2.81 -10.05
N GLY A 76 -15.30 2.10 -9.65
CA GLY A 76 -14.66 2.25 -8.37
C GLY A 76 -14.03 3.63 -8.20
N ILE A 77 -13.10 3.97 -9.06
CA ILE A 77 -12.39 5.26 -9.04
C ILE A 77 -13.36 6.46 -9.11
N PRO A 78 -14.34 6.53 -10.02
CA PRO A 78 -15.27 7.65 -10.03
C PRO A 78 -16.00 7.85 -8.69
N ARG A 79 -16.44 6.78 -8.04
CA ARG A 79 -17.13 6.84 -6.74
C ARG A 79 -16.20 7.26 -5.61
N ILE A 80 -14.97 6.74 -5.60
CA ILE A 80 -13.96 7.08 -4.62
C ILE A 80 -13.58 8.56 -4.74
N ARG A 81 -13.27 9.04 -5.95
CA ARG A 81 -12.95 10.45 -6.21
C ARG A 81 -14.08 11.39 -5.78
N GLU A 82 -15.33 11.06 -6.10
CA GLU A 82 -16.49 11.84 -5.66
C GLU A 82 -16.56 11.93 -4.13
N LEU A 83 -16.36 10.80 -3.44
CA LEU A 83 -16.38 10.76 -1.98
C LEU A 83 -15.24 11.56 -1.36
N LEU A 84 -14.02 11.41 -1.85
CA LEU A 84 -12.84 12.14 -1.37
C LEU A 84 -12.98 13.64 -1.61
N ARG A 85 -13.39 14.06 -2.82
CA ARG A 85 -13.61 15.46 -3.18
C ARG A 85 -14.69 16.10 -2.32
N ASN A 86 -15.83 15.43 -2.11
CA ASN A 86 -16.94 15.94 -1.29
C ASN A 86 -16.53 16.11 0.19
N ASN A 87 -15.47 15.44 0.60
CA ASN A 87 -14.92 15.52 1.95
C ASN A 87 -13.59 16.30 2.03
N SER A 88 -13.05 16.81 0.92
CA SER A 88 -11.75 17.48 0.85
C SER A 88 -10.63 16.64 1.50
N ILE A 89 -10.57 15.36 1.17
CA ILE A 89 -9.61 14.40 1.71
C ILE A 89 -8.57 14.06 0.62
N PRO A 90 -7.28 14.33 0.84
CA PRO A 90 -6.21 13.80 0.01
C PRO A 90 -6.04 12.29 0.31
N ALA A 91 -5.59 11.53 -0.69
CA ALA A 91 -5.33 10.11 -0.57
C ALA A 91 -4.11 9.71 -1.40
N THR A 92 -3.58 8.51 -1.17
CA THR A 92 -2.49 7.94 -1.95
C THR A 92 -3.00 6.78 -2.80
N PHE A 93 -2.66 6.80 -4.09
CA PHE A 93 -2.96 5.71 -5.02
C PHE A 93 -1.65 5.02 -5.39
N PHE A 94 -1.53 3.76 -5.01
CA PHE A 94 -0.43 2.89 -5.41
C PHE A 94 -0.81 2.23 -6.74
N VAL A 95 -0.03 2.52 -7.80
CA VAL A 95 -0.46 2.21 -9.16
C VAL A 95 0.59 1.37 -9.87
N PRO A 96 0.25 0.14 -10.31
CA PRO A 96 1.09 -0.60 -11.24
C PRO A 96 1.27 0.20 -12.53
N ALA A 97 2.50 0.26 -13.06
CA ALA A 97 2.77 1.09 -14.23
C ALA A 97 1.93 0.70 -15.46
N VAL A 98 1.66 -0.60 -15.64
CA VAL A 98 0.78 -1.09 -16.73
C VAL A 98 -0.65 -0.59 -16.55
N SER A 99 -1.18 -0.52 -15.32
CA SER A 99 -2.49 0.09 -15.04
C SER A 99 -2.49 1.58 -15.45
N ALA A 100 -1.44 2.32 -15.08
CA ALA A 100 -1.32 3.73 -15.46
C ALA A 100 -1.21 3.94 -16.97
N ILE A 101 -0.46 3.11 -17.67
CA ILE A 101 -0.34 3.16 -19.15
C ILE A 101 -1.69 2.91 -19.81
N HIS A 102 -2.49 2.02 -19.23
CA HIS A 102 -3.80 1.66 -19.79
C HIS A 102 -4.89 2.70 -19.46
N TYR A 103 -4.78 3.37 -18.30
CA TYR A 103 -5.73 4.39 -17.82
C TYR A 103 -5.04 5.72 -17.48
N PRO A 104 -4.35 6.37 -18.45
CA PRO A 104 -3.51 7.55 -18.16
C PRO A 104 -4.32 8.79 -17.73
N ASP A 105 -5.55 8.95 -18.21
CA ASP A 105 -6.40 10.09 -17.85
C ASP A 105 -6.90 9.98 -16.39
N GLU A 106 -7.04 8.77 -15.88
CA GLU A 106 -7.33 8.53 -14.47
C GLU A 106 -6.21 9.08 -13.60
N GLN A 107 -4.95 8.75 -13.92
CA GLN A 107 -3.81 9.17 -13.12
C GLN A 107 -3.64 10.69 -13.11
N ARG A 108 -3.80 11.34 -14.27
CA ARG A 108 -3.76 12.82 -14.37
C ARG A 108 -4.86 13.45 -13.51
N ALA A 109 -6.08 12.90 -13.59
CA ALA A 109 -7.21 13.42 -12.82
C ALA A 109 -7.03 13.26 -11.30
N LEU A 110 -6.36 12.20 -10.84
CA LEU A 110 -6.03 12.02 -9.43
C LEU A 110 -5.00 13.07 -8.96
N ILE A 111 -3.98 13.33 -9.75
CA ILE A 111 -3.00 14.41 -9.47
C ILE A 111 -3.67 15.78 -9.46
N ASP A 112 -4.50 16.09 -10.45
CA ASP A 112 -5.22 17.38 -10.53
C ASP A 112 -6.15 17.61 -9.33
N GLU A 113 -6.65 16.54 -8.71
CA GLU A 113 -7.47 16.59 -7.48
C GLU A 113 -6.63 16.62 -6.18
N GLY A 114 -5.30 16.65 -6.28
CA GLY A 114 -4.40 16.76 -5.12
C GLY A 114 -4.11 15.45 -4.42
N HIS A 115 -4.32 14.31 -5.09
CA HIS A 115 -3.93 13.00 -4.59
C HIS A 115 -2.48 12.66 -4.95
N GLU A 116 -1.89 11.74 -4.21
CA GLU A 116 -0.57 11.20 -4.49
C GLU A 116 -0.68 9.95 -5.38
N ILE A 117 0.23 9.82 -6.36
CA ILE A 117 0.49 8.59 -7.10
C ILE A 117 1.83 8.02 -6.62
N ALA A 118 1.83 6.77 -6.19
CA ALA A 118 2.99 6.03 -5.70
C ALA A 118 3.19 4.73 -6.49
N LEU A 119 4.37 4.14 -6.36
CA LEU A 119 4.76 2.91 -7.07
C LEU A 119 4.02 1.68 -6.53
N HIS A 120 3.62 0.78 -7.45
CA HIS A 120 3.07 -0.54 -7.13
C HIS A 120 3.53 -1.62 -8.13
N GLY A 121 4.83 -1.62 -8.44
CA GLY A 121 5.42 -2.51 -9.44
C GLY A 121 5.09 -2.12 -10.88
N TRP A 122 5.53 -2.96 -11.82
CA TRP A 122 5.28 -2.79 -13.24
C TRP A 122 3.91 -3.34 -13.68
N ILE A 123 3.68 -4.65 -13.40
CA ILE A 123 2.46 -5.39 -13.77
C ILE A 123 1.87 -6.13 -12.56
N HIS A 124 2.09 -5.58 -11.35
CA HIS A 124 1.69 -6.20 -10.09
C HIS A 124 2.43 -7.54 -9.84
N GLU A 125 3.67 -7.66 -10.27
CA GLU A 125 4.53 -8.83 -10.07
C GLU A 125 4.87 -9.05 -8.59
N ARG A 126 5.20 -10.29 -8.24
CA ARG A 126 5.72 -10.62 -6.90
C ARG A 126 7.24 -10.52 -6.89
N ASN A 127 7.77 -9.63 -6.06
CA ASN A 127 9.20 -9.32 -6.00
C ASN A 127 10.05 -10.54 -5.63
N THR A 128 9.56 -11.42 -4.75
CA THR A 128 10.27 -12.65 -4.34
C THR A 128 10.47 -13.66 -5.49
N LEU A 129 9.79 -13.50 -6.61
CA LEU A 129 9.95 -14.34 -7.80
C LEU A 129 10.94 -13.77 -8.83
N LEU A 130 11.51 -12.58 -8.56
CA LEU A 130 12.42 -11.88 -9.45
C LEU A 130 13.87 -12.02 -8.97
N ASP A 131 14.81 -11.95 -9.90
CA ASP A 131 16.19 -11.62 -9.55
C ASP A 131 16.33 -10.11 -9.32
N GLY A 132 17.42 -9.71 -8.62
CA GLY A 132 17.59 -8.31 -8.21
C GLY A 132 17.77 -7.33 -9.38
N ASP A 133 18.32 -7.75 -10.50
CA ASP A 133 18.49 -6.88 -11.68
C ASP A 133 17.16 -6.65 -12.38
N THR A 134 16.35 -7.70 -12.50
CA THR A 134 14.99 -7.61 -13.04
C THR A 134 14.10 -6.75 -12.15
N GLU A 135 14.12 -6.95 -10.84
CA GLU A 135 13.36 -6.14 -9.89
C GLU A 135 13.73 -4.66 -10.00
N ARG A 136 15.03 -4.34 -10.02
CA ARG A 136 15.53 -2.97 -10.18
C ARG A 136 15.07 -2.34 -11.49
N ASP A 137 15.19 -3.03 -12.62
CA ASP A 137 14.74 -2.53 -13.93
C ASP A 137 13.23 -2.21 -13.90
N LEU A 138 12.40 -3.12 -13.37
CA LEU A 138 10.96 -2.92 -13.30
C LEU A 138 10.57 -1.75 -12.41
N GLN A 139 11.24 -1.57 -11.26
CA GLN A 139 10.99 -0.44 -10.36
C GLN A 139 11.33 0.91 -11.03
N HIS A 140 12.49 1.02 -11.68
CA HIS A 140 12.87 2.23 -12.39
C HIS A 140 11.94 2.53 -13.56
N ARG A 141 11.62 1.53 -14.39
CA ARG A 141 10.68 1.67 -15.51
C ARG A 141 9.29 2.10 -15.03
N SER A 142 8.85 1.59 -13.88
CA SER A 142 7.57 1.99 -13.29
C SER A 142 7.59 3.46 -12.88
N ALA A 143 8.66 3.92 -12.22
CA ALA A 143 8.82 5.32 -11.86
C ALA A 143 8.83 6.24 -13.09
N ASP A 144 9.57 5.88 -14.13
CA ASP A 144 9.68 6.66 -15.38
C ASP A 144 8.33 6.73 -16.13
N ALA A 145 7.59 5.62 -16.14
CA ALA A 145 6.26 5.58 -16.77
C ALA A 145 5.25 6.46 -16.04
N LEU A 146 5.20 6.37 -14.69
CA LEU A 146 4.31 7.19 -13.88
C LEU A 146 4.66 8.68 -13.98
N GLU A 147 5.95 9.04 -13.95
CA GLU A 147 6.40 10.42 -14.15
C GLU A 147 6.02 10.95 -15.54
N THR A 148 6.19 10.13 -16.58
CA THR A 148 5.80 10.51 -17.95
C THR A 148 4.30 10.79 -18.07
N ILE A 149 3.46 10.01 -17.38
CA ILE A 149 2.00 10.12 -17.45
C ILE A 149 1.49 11.30 -16.62
N THR A 150 2.04 11.49 -15.42
CA THR A 150 1.53 12.43 -14.40
C THR A 150 2.29 13.75 -14.34
N GLY A 151 3.52 13.79 -14.87
CA GLY A 151 4.45 14.91 -14.70
C GLY A 151 5.12 14.97 -13.33
N ILE A 152 4.84 14.01 -12.44
CA ILE A 152 5.36 13.96 -11.06
C ILE A 152 6.03 12.61 -10.84
N ARG A 153 7.30 12.62 -10.43
CA ARG A 153 8.00 11.39 -10.07
C ARG A 153 7.51 10.88 -8.73
N PRO A 154 7.12 9.59 -8.63
CA PRO A 154 6.73 8.98 -7.36
C PRO A 154 7.84 9.05 -6.32
N VAL A 155 7.47 9.29 -5.07
CA VAL A 155 8.41 9.37 -3.94
C VAL A 155 8.24 8.22 -2.95
N GLY A 156 7.27 7.34 -3.16
CA GLY A 156 7.00 6.20 -2.30
C GLY A 156 6.61 4.96 -3.09
N ILE A 157 6.62 3.84 -2.40
CA ILE A 157 6.30 2.53 -2.95
C ILE A 157 5.45 1.73 -1.96
N ARG A 158 4.56 0.92 -2.51
CA ARG A 158 4.01 -0.29 -1.90
C ARG A 158 4.27 -1.44 -2.85
N THR A 159 4.89 -2.52 -2.37
CA THR A 159 5.14 -3.68 -3.21
C THR A 159 3.84 -4.43 -3.51
N PRO A 160 3.67 -4.97 -4.73
CA PRO A 160 2.50 -5.76 -5.07
C PRO A 160 2.27 -6.92 -4.09
N SER A 161 1.04 -7.08 -3.60
CA SER A 161 0.69 -8.09 -2.59
C SER A 161 1.53 -8.00 -1.29
N TRP A 162 2.18 -6.87 -1.02
CA TRP A 162 3.15 -6.63 0.06
C TRP A 162 4.31 -7.63 0.04
N ASP A 163 4.59 -8.19 -1.14
CA ASP A 163 5.64 -9.20 -1.35
C ASP A 163 7.00 -8.51 -1.45
N PHE A 164 7.87 -8.76 -0.49
CA PHE A 164 9.12 -8.06 -0.27
C PHE A 164 10.31 -9.01 -0.44
N SER A 165 11.16 -8.79 -1.44
CA SER A 165 12.34 -9.61 -1.72
C SER A 165 13.55 -9.21 -0.88
N ASP A 166 14.61 -9.99 -1.00
CA ASP A 166 15.91 -9.67 -0.40
C ASP A 166 16.55 -8.38 -0.96
N ASN A 167 16.11 -7.92 -2.12
CA ASN A 167 16.69 -6.78 -2.84
C ASN A 167 15.80 -5.52 -2.72
N THR A 168 14.52 -5.67 -2.38
CA THR A 168 13.52 -4.58 -2.44
C THR A 168 13.97 -3.36 -1.64
N LEU A 169 14.40 -3.54 -0.39
CA LEU A 169 14.79 -2.39 0.46
C LEU A 169 16.02 -1.66 -0.09
N GLN A 170 17.01 -2.42 -0.58
CA GLN A 170 18.19 -1.82 -1.19
C GLN A 170 17.81 -1.01 -2.44
N ILE A 171 16.98 -1.56 -3.31
CA ILE A 171 16.52 -0.86 -4.53
C ILE A 171 15.72 0.39 -4.17
N THR A 172 14.81 0.30 -3.21
CA THR A 172 14.02 1.42 -2.70
C THR A 172 14.90 2.57 -2.20
N ALA A 173 15.95 2.23 -1.44
CA ALA A 173 16.93 3.21 -0.94
C ALA A 173 17.79 3.80 -2.06
N GLU A 174 18.27 2.98 -3.00
CA GLU A 174 19.06 3.41 -4.17
C GLU A 174 18.27 4.37 -5.07
N MET A 175 16.98 4.16 -5.22
CA MET A 175 16.07 5.05 -5.95
C MET A 175 15.80 6.37 -5.21
N GLY A 176 16.23 6.50 -3.94
CA GLY A 176 16.00 7.68 -3.11
C GLY A 176 14.54 7.88 -2.73
N LEU A 177 13.74 6.80 -2.65
CA LEU A 177 12.35 6.89 -2.25
C LEU A 177 12.26 7.31 -0.78
N LEU A 178 11.26 8.13 -0.48
CA LEU A 178 11.02 8.67 0.85
C LEU A 178 10.48 7.61 1.80
N TYR A 179 9.58 6.75 1.29
CA TYR A 179 8.90 5.75 2.10
C TYR A 179 8.60 4.45 1.34
N ASP A 180 8.43 3.41 2.12
CA ASP A 180 7.78 2.15 1.77
C ASP A 180 6.48 2.01 2.58
N SER A 181 5.52 1.22 2.10
CA SER A 181 4.27 0.90 2.81
C SER A 181 3.87 -0.56 2.56
N SER A 182 4.79 -1.49 2.87
CA SER A 182 4.61 -2.92 2.58
C SER A 182 4.84 -3.81 3.80
N LEU A 183 5.49 -3.29 4.85
CA LEU A 183 5.93 -4.07 6.01
C LEU A 183 5.05 -3.81 7.24
N MET A 184 5.17 -4.68 8.28
CA MET A 184 4.20 -4.80 9.36
C MET A 184 4.86 -4.91 10.74
N ALA A 185 6.03 -4.26 10.94
CA ALA A 185 6.78 -4.46 12.19
C ALA A 185 6.39 -3.50 13.32
N ASP A 186 5.56 -2.50 13.05
CA ASP A 186 5.06 -1.53 14.04
C ASP A 186 3.65 -1.08 13.66
N VAL A 187 2.99 -0.33 14.52
CA VAL A 187 1.68 0.30 14.29
C VAL A 187 1.79 1.76 13.84
N ASP A 188 2.92 2.41 14.10
CA ASP A 188 3.26 3.76 13.69
C ASP A 188 4.45 3.75 12.70
N CYS A 189 4.74 4.89 12.06
CA CYS A 189 5.87 5.01 11.16
C CYS A 189 7.19 4.68 11.85
N TYR A 190 8.08 4.00 11.12
CA TYR A 190 9.40 3.63 11.66
C TYR A 190 10.49 3.66 10.59
N GLU A 191 11.73 3.68 11.07
CA GLU A 191 12.94 3.62 10.24
C GLU A 191 13.15 2.22 9.69
N LEU A 192 13.54 2.12 8.41
CA LEU A 192 13.96 0.84 7.82
C LEU A 192 15.48 0.71 7.84
N LEU A 193 15.95 -0.41 8.41
CA LEU A 193 17.35 -0.78 8.47
C LEU A 193 17.66 -1.90 7.47
N LEU A 194 18.72 -1.71 6.69
CA LEU A 194 19.31 -2.73 5.83
C LEU A 194 20.62 -3.23 6.48
N ASN A 195 20.69 -4.50 6.83
CA ASN A 195 21.83 -5.08 7.52
C ASN A 195 22.24 -4.33 8.81
N GLY A 196 21.27 -3.76 9.50
CA GLY A 196 21.46 -2.99 10.73
C GLY A 196 21.76 -1.51 10.56
N GLU A 197 21.91 -1.04 9.32
CA GLU A 197 22.21 0.36 9.01
C GLU A 197 20.96 1.11 8.50
N PRO A 198 20.74 2.37 8.90
CA PRO A 198 19.65 3.20 8.43
C PRO A 198 19.67 3.41 6.91
N THR A 199 18.55 3.17 6.25
CA THR A 199 18.41 3.39 4.80
C THR A 199 17.96 4.79 4.42
N GLY A 200 17.39 5.51 5.39
CA GLY A 200 16.71 6.76 5.12
C GLY A 200 15.28 6.61 4.59
N VAL A 201 14.82 5.38 4.36
CA VAL A 201 13.44 5.07 3.98
C VAL A 201 12.58 4.96 5.24
N THR A 202 11.41 5.60 5.21
CA THR A 202 10.39 5.49 6.27
C THR A 202 9.39 4.41 5.91
N GLU A 203 9.08 3.50 6.83
CA GLU A 203 7.94 2.61 6.66
C GLU A 203 6.66 3.25 7.18
N LEU A 204 5.61 3.24 6.35
CA LEU A 204 4.22 3.43 6.80
C LEU A 204 3.55 2.07 6.87
N PRO A 205 3.43 1.47 8.07
CA PRO A 205 3.10 0.06 8.18
C PRO A 205 1.69 -0.26 7.69
N VAL A 206 1.62 -1.34 6.92
CA VAL A 206 0.36 -1.97 6.55
C VAL A 206 -0.01 -3.05 7.58
N GLU A 207 -1.24 -3.54 7.52
CA GLU A 207 -1.69 -4.65 8.33
C GLU A 207 -2.95 -5.26 7.69
N TRP A 208 -3.03 -6.60 7.64
CA TRP A 208 -4.09 -7.32 6.96
C TRP A 208 -5.50 -7.01 7.50
N ILE A 209 -5.62 -6.64 8.77
CA ILE A 209 -6.91 -6.24 9.35
C ILE A 209 -7.41 -4.90 8.79
N ARG A 210 -6.51 -4.09 8.23
CA ARG A 210 -6.79 -2.79 7.60
C ARG A 210 -6.67 -2.87 6.07
N ASP A 211 -7.10 -3.99 5.49
CA ASP A 211 -7.12 -4.22 4.05
C ASP A 211 -8.50 -4.76 3.63
N ASP A 212 -9.17 -4.10 2.69
CA ASP A 212 -10.49 -4.55 2.21
C ASP A 212 -10.44 -5.88 1.46
N ALA A 213 -9.31 -6.19 0.81
CA ALA A 213 -9.12 -7.44 0.09
C ALA A 213 -9.11 -8.65 1.03
N ALA A 214 -8.60 -8.51 2.25
CA ALA A 214 -8.58 -9.59 3.24
C ALA A 214 -9.99 -10.15 3.54
N TYR A 215 -11.01 -9.31 3.40
CA TYR A 215 -12.41 -9.65 3.71
C TYR A 215 -13.28 -9.90 2.47
N LEU A 216 -12.97 -9.26 1.35
CA LEU A 216 -13.90 -9.10 0.24
C LEU A 216 -13.42 -9.70 -1.07
N VAL A 217 -12.15 -10.10 -1.18
CA VAL A 217 -11.66 -10.83 -2.35
C VAL A 217 -12.15 -12.26 -2.33
N MET A 218 -12.64 -12.70 -3.47
CA MET A 218 -13.02 -14.08 -3.70
C MET A 218 -12.15 -14.66 -4.82
N ASP A 219 -11.23 -15.54 -4.44
CA ASP A 219 -10.48 -16.32 -5.40
C ASP A 219 -11.24 -17.59 -5.74
N ARG A 220 -11.69 -17.66 -6.99
CA ARG A 220 -12.48 -18.76 -7.50
C ARG A 220 -11.72 -20.10 -7.50
N TRP A 221 -10.41 -20.05 -7.67
CA TRP A 221 -9.56 -21.23 -7.81
C TRP A 221 -8.80 -21.58 -6.53
N GLY A 222 -8.54 -20.59 -5.69
CA GLY A 222 -7.87 -20.76 -4.40
C GLY A 222 -8.79 -21.14 -3.24
N GLY A 223 -10.08 -21.19 -3.48
CA GLY A 223 -11.09 -21.52 -2.49
C GLY A 223 -12.08 -20.39 -2.24
N LEU A 224 -13.36 -20.73 -2.27
CA LEU A 224 -14.42 -19.77 -1.98
C LEU A 224 -14.42 -19.42 -0.49
N ARG A 225 -14.13 -18.16 -0.16
CA ARG A 225 -14.31 -17.62 1.18
C ARG A 225 -15.65 -16.91 1.26
N PRO A 226 -16.48 -17.16 2.29
CA PRO A 226 -17.66 -16.33 2.53
C PRO A 226 -17.21 -14.87 2.70
N GLN A 227 -17.82 -13.96 1.97
CA GLN A 227 -17.58 -12.54 2.19
C GLN A 227 -18.12 -12.09 3.54
N ILE A 228 -17.38 -11.24 4.21
CA ILE A 228 -17.80 -10.63 5.47
C ILE A 228 -18.86 -9.56 5.16
N ALA A 229 -19.85 -9.43 6.04
CA ALA A 229 -20.87 -8.42 5.87
C ALA A 229 -20.25 -7.00 5.95
N PRO A 230 -20.63 -6.06 5.07
CA PRO A 230 -20.07 -4.70 5.06
C PRO A 230 -20.12 -3.99 6.43
N HIS A 231 -21.18 -4.22 7.20
CA HIS A 231 -21.31 -3.65 8.56
C HIS A 231 -20.20 -4.15 9.50
N ASP A 232 -19.83 -5.43 9.45
CA ASP A 232 -18.82 -6.00 10.33
C ASP A 232 -17.43 -5.47 9.97
N ILE A 233 -17.14 -5.32 8.67
CA ILE A 233 -15.89 -4.70 8.20
C ILE A 233 -15.80 -3.24 8.65
N LEU A 234 -16.90 -2.47 8.54
CA LEU A 234 -16.95 -1.11 9.03
C LEU A 234 -16.62 -1.06 10.53
N GLN A 235 -17.15 -1.99 11.34
CA GLN A 235 -16.86 -2.03 12.77
C GLN A 235 -15.41 -2.37 13.07
N ILE A 236 -14.77 -3.20 12.26
CA ILE A 236 -13.33 -3.48 12.39
C ILE A 236 -12.55 -2.19 12.12
N PHE A 237 -12.78 -1.53 10.99
CA PHE A 237 -12.06 -0.31 10.62
C PHE A 237 -12.28 0.86 11.59
N ILE A 238 -13.50 0.99 12.14
CA ILE A 238 -13.80 1.97 13.19
C ILE A 238 -12.95 1.69 14.44
N ARG A 239 -12.85 0.44 14.91
CA ARG A 239 -12.06 0.09 16.09
C ARG A 239 -10.56 0.30 15.90
N GLU A 240 -10.05 0.00 14.71
CA GLU A 240 -8.65 0.28 14.35
C GLU A 240 -8.37 1.79 14.37
N PHE A 241 -9.28 2.59 13.81
CA PHE A 241 -9.16 4.04 13.86
C PHE A 241 -9.27 4.59 15.29
N ASP A 242 -10.26 4.15 16.08
CA ASP A 242 -10.46 4.63 17.43
C ASP A 242 -9.23 4.35 18.32
N ALA A 243 -8.62 3.15 18.18
CA ALA A 243 -7.39 2.81 18.88
C ALA A 243 -6.21 3.70 18.44
N ALA A 244 -6.00 3.88 17.14
CA ALA A 244 -4.96 4.79 16.62
C ALA A 244 -5.15 6.22 17.12
N TYR A 245 -6.40 6.69 17.16
CA TYR A 245 -6.73 8.01 17.70
C TYR A 245 -6.46 8.10 19.21
N GLU A 246 -6.82 7.09 20.01
CA GLU A 246 -6.54 7.08 21.43
C GLU A 246 -5.04 7.12 21.72
N GLU A 247 -4.26 6.37 20.97
CA GLU A 247 -2.81 6.28 21.10
C GLU A 247 -2.06 7.50 20.54
N GLY A 248 -2.72 8.36 19.75
CA GLY A 248 -2.09 9.49 19.07
C GLY A 248 -1.18 9.07 17.90
N GLY A 249 -1.51 7.97 17.25
CA GLY A 249 -0.76 7.34 16.17
C GLY A 249 -1.28 7.67 14.77
N ILE A 250 -0.96 6.77 13.82
CA ILE A 250 -1.50 6.82 12.45
C ILE A 250 -2.63 5.79 12.28
N PHE A 251 -3.64 6.16 11.52
CA PHE A 251 -4.58 5.21 10.93
C PHE A 251 -4.33 5.15 9.42
N GLN A 252 -3.71 4.07 8.96
CA GLN A 252 -3.50 3.78 7.54
C GLN A 252 -4.51 2.70 7.13
N LEU A 253 -5.19 2.88 6.00
CA LEU A 253 -6.15 1.93 5.45
C LEU A 253 -5.84 1.64 3.99
N THR A 254 -5.71 0.36 3.64
CA THR A 254 -5.53 -0.13 2.27
C THR A 254 -6.86 -0.57 1.69
N MET A 255 -7.15 -0.10 0.49
CA MET A 255 -8.37 -0.44 -0.24
C MET A 255 -8.05 -0.64 -1.73
N HIS A 256 -8.95 -1.31 -2.44
CA HIS A 256 -8.81 -1.55 -3.88
C HIS A 256 -10.06 -1.02 -4.61
N PRO A 257 -9.91 -0.21 -5.66
CA PRO A 257 -11.06 0.40 -6.34
C PRO A 257 -12.05 -0.59 -6.90
N ASP A 258 -11.60 -1.75 -7.37
CA ASP A 258 -12.44 -2.84 -7.87
C ASP A 258 -13.07 -3.67 -6.73
N ILE A 259 -12.70 -3.44 -5.48
CA ILE A 259 -13.24 -4.07 -4.29
C ILE A 259 -14.14 -3.12 -3.52
N ILE A 260 -13.57 -2.07 -2.90
CA ILE A 260 -14.35 -1.12 -2.08
C ILE A 260 -15.35 -0.31 -2.91
N GLY A 261 -15.09 -0.10 -4.21
CA GLY A 261 -15.94 0.68 -5.11
C GLY A 261 -17.31 0.09 -5.43
N HIS A 262 -17.62 -1.14 -5.01
CA HIS A 262 -18.95 -1.73 -5.21
C HIS A 262 -20.05 -1.05 -4.37
N ARG A 263 -21.31 -1.16 -4.81
CA ARG A 263 -22.45 -0.44 -4.24
C ARG A 263 -22.60 -0.57 -2.72
N SER A 264 -22.48 -1.77 -2.18
CA SER A 264 -22.60 -2.02 -0.73
C SER A 264 -21.31 -1.75 0.03
N ARG A 265 -20.14 -1.71 -0.66
CA ARG A 265 -18.82 -1.62 -0.05
C ARG A 265 -18.34 -0.17 0.05
N ILE A 266 -18.61 0.66 -0.98
CA ILE A 266 -18.31 2.10 -0.91
C ILE A 266 -19.00 2.79 0.27
N TRP A 267 -20.13 2.24 0.73
CA TRP A 267 -20.80 2.65 1.94
C TRP A 267 -19.91 2.52 3.18
N ILE A 268 -19.05 1.49 3.27
CA ILE A 268 -18.09 1.29 4.36
C ILE A 268 -17.18 2.53 4.48
N LEU A 269 -16.56 2.92 3.37
CA LEU A 269 -15.66 4.08 3.35
C LEU A 269 -16.40 5.38 3.70
N LYS A 270 -17.62 5.55 3.20
CA LYS A 270 -18.46 6.72 3.52
C LYS A 270 -18.76 6.83 5.02
N GLU A 271 -19.21 5.76 5.63
CA GLU A 271 -19.53 5.75 7.07
C GLU A 271 -18.29 5.89 7.95
N LEU A 272 -17.17 5.26 7.55
CA LEU A 272 -15.90 5.41 8.23
C LEU A 272 -15.41 6.87 8.22
N ILE A 273 -15.43 7.55 7.07
CA ILE A 273 -15.09 8.97 6.99
C ILE A 273 -16.03 9.81 7.87
N GLY A 274 -17.33 9.47 7.88
CA GLY A 274 -18.31 10.12 8.74
C GLY A 274 -17.99 9.93 10.23
N HIS A 275 -17.54 8.75 10.64
CA HIS A 275 -17.11 8.46 12.01
C HIS A 275 -15.83 9.23 12.38
N ILE A 276 -14.79 9.15 11.55
CA ILE A 276 -13.52 9.85 11.75
C ILE A 276 -13.75 11.35 11.96
N ARG A 277 -14.62 11.97 11.17
CA ARG A 277 -14.94 13.41 11.26
C ARG A 277 -15.70 13.84 12.51
N GLN A 278 -16.20 12.92 13.32
CA GLN A 278 -16.77 13.24 14.64
C GLN A 278 -15.68 13.51 15.68
N HIS A 279 -14.45 13.09 15.40
CA HIS A 279 -13.28 13.34 16.24
C HIS A 279 -12.67 14.71 15.91
N LYS A 280 -12.06 15.34 16.91
CA LYS A 280 -11.31 16.59 16.74
C LYS A 280 -9.86 16.27 16.43
N ASP A 281 -9.15 17.25 15.89
CA ASP A 281 -7.70 17.21 15.77
C ASP A 281 -7.23 15.98 14.94
N ILE A 282 -7.87 15.79 13.77
CA ILE A 282 -7.53 14.79 12.77
C ILE A 282 -6.82 15.46 11.59
N TRP A 283 -5.73 14.83 11.16
CA TRP A 283 -5.00 15.23 9.97
C TRP A 283 -5.14 14.17 8.87
N PHE A 284 -5.98 14.43 7.86
CA PHE A 284 -6.01 13.63 6.64
C PHE A 284 -4.85 14.04 5.74
N ALA A 285 -4.03 13.07 5.32
CA ALA A 285 -2.85 13.36 4.54
C ALA A 285 -2.51 12.23 3.55
N THR A 286 -1.68 12.55 2.55
CA THR A 286 -1.05 11.54 1.71
C THR A 286 0.01 10.77 2.48
N HIS A 287 0.37 9.60 2.00
CA HIS A 287 1.46 8.81 2.61
C HIS A 287 2.78 9.57 2.55
N ALA A 288 3.06 10.29 1.47
CA ALA A 288 4.25 11.13 1.36
C ALA A 288 4.29 12.23 2.42
N ASP A 289 3.17 12.88 2.72
CA ASP A 289 3.11 13.93 3.73
C ASP A 289 3.28 13.35 5.14
N ILE A 290 2.63 12.22 5.45
CA ILE A 290 2.80 11.50 6.71
C ILE A 290 4.26 11.08 6.89
N ALA A 291 4.89 10.49 5.87
CA ALA A 291 6.29 10.06 5.92
C ALA A 291 7.24 11.22 6.18
N ARG A 292 7.06 12.35 5.47
CA ARG A 292 7.88 13.55 5.68
C ARG A 292 7.75 14.08 7.09
N TYR A 293 6.50 14.19 7.55
CA TYR A 293 6.23 14.73 8.88
C TYR A 293 6.81 13.84 9.98
N SER A 294 6.54 12.53 9.92
CA SER A 294 7.07 11.54 10.85
C SER A 294 8.59 11.56 10.93
N LYS A 295 9.27 11.55 9.78
CA LYS A 295 10.73 11.55 9.71
C LYS A 295 11.37 12.80 10.32
N LEU A 296 10.69 13.94 10.26
CA LEU A 296 11.20 15.23 10.77
C LEU A 296 10.88 15.44 12.24
N ASN A 297 9.81 14.87 12.77
CA ASN A 297 9.24 15.21 14.08
C ASN A 297 9.13 14.02 15.04
N GLY A 298 9.42 12.79 14.57
CA GLY A 298 9.42 11.54 15.34
C GLY A 298 10.77 11.14 15.93
#